data_3c05951a185c279c735956f1711977e4
#
_entry.id   3c05951a185c279c735956f1711977e4
#
_cell.length_a   1.000
_cell.length_b   1.000
_cell.length_c   1.000
_cell.angle_alpha   90.00
_cell.angle_beta   90.00
_cell.angle_gamma   90.00
#
_symmetry.space_group_name_H-M   'P 1'
#
loop_
_entity.id
_entity.type
_entity.pdbx_description
1 polymer ?
#
loop_
_entity_poly.entity_id
_entity_poly.type
_entity_poly.pdbx_seq_one_letter_code
_entity_poly.pdbx_strand_id
1 'polypeptide(L)'
;MQEKPDIPDQVILSCLQTEYGLDCRGVEFLPLGADVNTAVYRAESASGQGYFVKLRRGDFTEITVTLPHFLKSSGIHAIIAPLETSSRRLWAELDSCRVIVYPFIPGRDGYEQALSQAQWREFGRTMKAIHTVALPPALSNAIPRETFPSEWREQVLHFQSLVEEKTFAEPVAAKLAACMQANRQTIHQAVRRAEQLGRLLQTRSRKFVLCHSDIHPGNLHLSPEGAIHIVDWDQPILAPAERDVALIGGCPAWSNPAAANWFFEEYGRAGLDPLALAYYRYERVIWDLAAFCQQILLTDAGGQDREQGYCYFAGNFLPGHEIDLARAVDPFPDS
;
A
#
# COMPACT_ATOMS: atom_id res chain seq x y z
N MET A 1 -13.35 -7.30 7.46
CA MET A 1 -14.51 -6.61 6.81
C MET A 1 -14.78 -5.33 7.59
N GLN A 2 -14.79 -4.18 6.93
CA GLN A 2 -15.09 -2.93 7.64
C GLN A 2 -16.59 -2.83 7.94
N GLU A 3 -16.91 -2.38 9.15
CA GLU A 3 -18.29 -2.11 9.53
C GLU A 3 -18.71 -0.72 9.03
N LYS A 4 -19.96 -0.60 8.58
CA LYS A 4 -20.53 0.70 8.19
C LYS A 4 -20.57 1.61 9.42
N PRO A 5 -19.96 2.82 9.36
CA PRO A 5 -20.01 3.76 10.47
C PRO A 5 -21.44 4.26 10.72
N ASP A 6 -21.74 4.63 11.96
CA ASP A 6 -23.03 5.19 12.36
C ASP A 6 -23.14 6.68 11.91
N ILE A 7 -23.13 6.88 10.60
CA ILE A 7 -23.35 8.17 9.94
C ILE A 7 -24.55 7.98 8.99
N PRO A 8 -25.65 8.73 9.18
CA PRO A 8 -26.79 8.60 8.29
C PRO A 8 -26.42 8.95 6.84
N ASP A 9 -26.89 8.16 5.88
CA ASP A 9 -26.62 8.38 4.44
C ASP A 9 -27.05 9.80 4.00
N GLN A 10 -28.13 10.34 4.56
CA GLN A 10 -28.61 11.70 4.27
C GLN A 10 -27.61 12.79 4.65
N VAL A 11 -26.81 12.58 5.69
CA VAL A 11 -25.78 13.53 6.13
C VAL A 11 -24.62 13.55 5.12
N ILE A 12 -24.22 12.38 4.61
CA ILE A 12 -23.22 12.27 3.53
C ILE A 12 -23.74 12.94 2.26
N LEU A 13 -24.99 12.67 1.86
CA LEU A 13 -25.61 13.28 0.67
C LEU A 13 -25.68 14.81 0.78
N SER A 14 -26.05 15.34 1.95
CA SER A 14 -26.06 16.78 2.20
C SER A 14 -24.66 17.39 2.07
N CYS A 15 -23.63 16.74 2.60
CA CYS A 15 -22.24 17.18 2.45
C CYS A 15 -21.81 17.18 0.97
N LEU A 16 -22.13 16.13 0.20
CA LEU A 16 -21.81 16.07 -1.23
C LEU A 16 -22.48 17.22 -2.00
N GLN A 17 -23.72 17.56 -1.68
CA GLN A 17 -24.44 18.64 -2.33
C GLN A 17 -23.89 20.02 -1.93
N THR A 18 -23.69 20.28 -0.64
CA THR A 18 -23.29 21.62 -0.16
C THR A 18 -21.84 21.93 -0.44
N GLU A 19 -20.94 20.97 -0.21
CA GLU A 19 -19.50 21.18 -0.33
C GLU A 19 -18.98 20.96 -1.75
N TYR A 20 -19.51 19.97 -2.47
CA TYR A 20 -19.03 19.60 -3.81
C TYR A 20 -19.98 19.97 -4.94
N GLY A 21 -21.20 20.43 -4.63
CA GLY A 21 -22.22 20.70 -5.65
C GLY A 21 -22.73 19.44 -6.35
N LEU A 22 -22.59 18.27 -5.73
CA LEU A 22 -22.98 16.99 -6.31
C LEU A 22 -24.37 16.58 -5.85
N ASP A 23 -25.33 16.58 -6.78
CA ASP A 23 -26.68 16.09 -6.55
C ASP A 23 -26.71 14.56 -6.74
N CYS A 24 -26.50 13.84 -5.65
CA CYS A 24 -26.49 12.38 -5.62
C CYS A 24 -27.81 11.80 -5.10
N ARG A 25 -28.29 10.72 -5.75
CA ARG A 25 -29.54 10.03 -5.40
C ARG A 25 -29.43 9.15 -4.16
N GLY A 26 -28.22 8.67 -3.87
CA GLY A 26 -27.94 7.77 -2.76
C GLY A 26 -26.45 7.49 -2.59
N VAL A 27 -26.09 6.90 -1.46
CA VAL A 27 -24.77 6.38 -1.17
C VAL A 27 -24.88 4.91 -0.78
N GLU A 28 -23.99 4.09 -1.30
CA GLU A 28 -23.84 2.67 -1.01
C GLU A 28 -22.52 2.44 -0.27
N PHE A 29 -22.57 1.86 0.92
CA PHE A 29 -21.37 1.51 1.65
C PHE A 29 -20.62 0.38 0.94
N LEU A 30 -19.32 0.58 0.72
CA LEU A 30 -18.41 -0.41 0.15
C LEU A 30 -17.50 -0.94 1.28
N PRO A 31 -17.53 -2.24 1.61
CA PRO A 31 -16.66 -2.82 2.63
C PRO A 31 -15.25 -3.05 2.08
N LEU A 32 -14.57 -1.96 1.69
CA LEU A 32 -13.24 -1.96 1.07
C LEU A 32 -12.18 -1.38 2.02
N GLY A 33 -10.94 -1.87 1.87
CA GLY A 33 -9.78 -1.39 2.60
C GLY A 33 -9.60 -2.06 3.97
N ALA A 34 -8.39 -1.93 4.53
CA ALA A 34 -8.00 -2.51 5.83
C ALA A 34 -7.96 -1.47 6.96
N ASP A 35 -7.96 -0.16 6.64
CA ASP A 35 -7.89 0.91 7.65
C ASP A 35 -9.24 1.09 8.37
N VAL A 36 -9.25 0.83 9.67
CA VAL A 36 -10.44 0.96 10.55
C VAL A 36 -10.94 2.41 10.69
N ASN A 37 -10.09 3.39 10.39
CA ASN A 37 -10.44 4.81 10.44
C ASN A 37 -11.03 5.34 9.12
N THR A 38 -11.15 4.48 8.11
CA THR A 38 -11.62 4.85 6.78
C THR A 38 -12.86 4.05 6.41
N ALA A 39 -13.91 4.75 5.99
CA ALA A 39 -15.10 4.15 5.40
C ALA A 39 -15.28 4.65 3.96
N VAL A 40 -15.70 3.75 3.08
CA VAL A 40 -15.81 4.03 1.66
C VAL A 40 -17.24 3.84 1.19
N TYR A 41 -17.70 4.76 0.33
CA TYR A 41 -19.02 4.71 -0.27
C TYR A 41 -18.93 4.95 -1.78
N ARG A 42 -19.85 4.35 -2.50
CA ARG A 42 -20.19 4.73 -3.87
C ARG A 42 -21.37 5.67 -3.81
N ALA A 43 -21.25 6.83 -4.45
CA ALA A 43 -22.36 7.74 -4.70
C ALA A 43 -22.65 7.80 -6.21
N GLU A 44 -23.90 8.04 -6.58
CA GLU A 44 -24.30 8.19 -7.98
C GLU A 44 -25.18 9.43 -8.14
N SER A 45 -24.80 10.32 -9.08
CA SER A 45 -25.58 11.51 -9.39
C SER A 45 -26.85 11.18 -10.17
N ALA A 46 -27.74 12.16 -10.26
CA ALA A 46 -28.95 12.05 -11.08
C ALA A 46 -28.68 11.78 -12.56
N SER A 47 -27.50 12.18 -13.07
CA SER A 47 -27.03 11.91 -14.46
C SER A 47 -26.37 10.53 -14.64
N GLY A 48 -26.24 9.71 -13.59
CA GLY A 48 -25.57 8.42 -13.64
C GLY A 48 -24.05 8.48 -13.47
N GLN A 49 -23.47 9.65 -13.17
CA GLN A 49 -22.06 9.77 -12.85
C GLN A 49 -21.76 9.19 -11.47
N GLY A 50 -20.83 8.23 -11.41
CA GLY A 50 -20.39 7.62 -10.16
C GLY A 50 -19.28 8.41 -9.46
N TYR A 51 -19.28 8.37 -8.13
CA TYR A 51 -18.26 8.94 -7.27
C TYR A 51 -17.84 7.93 -6.20
N PHE A 52 -16.55 7.94 -5.89
CA PHE A 52 -15.98 7.21 -4.77
C PHE A 52 -15.79 8.20 -3.62
N VAL A 53 -16.47 7.96 -2.50
CA VAL A 53 -16.50 8.86 -1.34
C VAL A 53 -15.75 8.19 -0.19
N LYS A 54 -14.62 8.76 0.22
CA LYS A 54 -13.79 8.29 1.33
C LYS A 54 -14.07 9.17 2.55
N LEU A 55 -14.57 8.57 3.64
CA LEU A 55 -14.73 9.21 4.95
C LEU A 55 -13.54 8.78 5.81
N ARG A 56 -12.72 9.73 6.25
CA ARG A 56 -11.57 9.46 7.09
C ARG A 56 -11.71 10.11 8.47
N ARG A 57 -11.56 9.30 9.52
CA ARG A 57 -11.52 9.71 10.92
C ARG A 57 -10.07 9.82 11.41
N GLY A 58 -9.88 10.56 12.51
CA GLY A 58 -8.57 10.67 13.17
C GLY A 58 -7.55 11.46 12.37
N ASP A 59 -6.30 11.01 12.40
CA ASP A 59 -5.19 11.71 11.77
C ASP A 59 -5.35 11.81 10.26
N PHE A 60 -5.25 13.03 9.77
CA PHE A 60 -5.34 13.36 8.35
C PHE A 60 -4.19 14.26 7.95
N THR A 61 -3.45 13.85 6.96
CA THR A 61 -2.36 14.62 6.38
C THR A 61 -2.76 15.09 4.99
N GLU A 62 -2.75 16.40 4.75
CA GLU A 62 -3.18 16.99 3.47
C GLU A 62 -2.39 16.48 2.26
N ILE A 63 -1.16 15.98 2.48
CA ILE A 63 -0.33 15.43 1.41
C ILE A 63 -1.01 14.25 0.71
N THR A 64 -1.85 13.47 1.40
CA THR A 64 -2.56 12.31 0.85
C THR A 64 -3.58 12.67 -0.24
N VAL A 65 -3.99 13.93 -0.30
CA VAL A 65 -4.93 14.46 -1.31
C VAL A 65 -4.24 15.48 -2.24
N THR A 66 -3.34 16.31 -1.71
CA THR A 66 -2.66 17.34 -2.52
C THR A 66 -1.64 16.74 -3.49
N LEU A 67 -0.97 15.65 -3.09
CA LEU A 67 0.01 14.97 -3.95
C LEU A 67 -0.64 14.30 -5.16
N PRO A 68 -1.66 13.44 -5.05
CA PRO A 68 -2.32 12.85 -6.21
C PRO A 68 -2.97 13.92 -7.11
N HIS A 69 -3.50 15.02 -6.55
CA HIS A 69 -3.99 16.15 -7.33
C HIS A 69 -2.87 16.81 -8.15
N PHE A 70 -1.71 17.05 -7.54
CA PHE A 70 -0.52 17.57 -8.24
C PHE A 70 -0.03 16.60 -9.32
N LEU A 71 0.11 15.31 -9.03
CA LEU A 71 0.58 14.32 -10.00
C LEU A 71 -0.33 14.24 -11.23
N LYS A 72 -1.65 14.26 -11.01
CA LYS A 72 -2.64 14.29 -12.10
C LYS A 72 -2.50 15.55 -12.94
N SER A 73 -2.38 16.72 -12.31
CA SER A 73 -2.23 18.01 -13.00
C SER A 73 -0.87 18.12 -13.73
N SER A 74 0.14 17.36 -13.30
CA SER A 74 1.44 17.23 -13.96
C SER A 74 1.43 16.26 -15.16
N GLY A 75 0.26 15.74 -15.57
CA GLY A 75 0.11 14.89 -16.75
C GLY A 75 0.29 13.39 -16.48
N ILE A 76 0.36 12.95 -15.22
CA ILE A 76 0.42 11.51 -14.89
C ILE A 76 -1.01 10.96 -14.83
N HIS A 77 -1.52 10.53 -15.98
CA HIS A 77 -2.92 10.18 -16.16
C HIS A 77 -3.39 8.95 -15.37
N ALA A 78 -2.48 8.07 -15.00
CA ALA A 78 -2.75 6.90 -14.17
C ALA A 78 -3.07 7.22 -12.70
N ILE A 79 -3.04 8.49 -12.29
CA ILE A 79 -3.42 8.93 -10.95
C ILE A 79 -4.89 9.34 -10.94
N ILE A 80 -5.64 8.84 -9.96
CA ILE A 80 -7.01 9.32 -9.68
C ILE A 80 -6.89 10.45 -8.66
N ALA A 81 -7.17 11.68 -9.09
CA ALA A 81 -7.13 12.85 -8.22
C ALA A 81 -8.47 13.05 -7.50
N PRO A 82 -8.46 13.54 -6.25
CA PRO A 82 -9.69 13.99 -5.59
C PRO A 82 -10.32 15.17 -6.32
N LEU A 83 -11.63 15.26 -6.23
CA LEU A 83 -12.39 16.41 -6.73
C LEU A 83 -12.23 17.61 -5.78
N GLU A 84 -12.22 18.80 -6.35
CA GLU A 84 -12.27 20.03 -5.56
C GLU A 84 -13.68 20.28 -5.03
N THR A 85 -13.77 20.81 -3.81
CA THR A 85 -14.99 21.40 -3.28
C THR A 85 -15.32 22.71 -4.00
N SER A 86 -16.51 23.24 -3.79
CA SER A 86 -16.93 24.58 -4.28
C SER A 86 -16.02 25.70 -3.77
N SER A 87 -15.34 25.51 -2.63
CA SER A 87 -14.35 26.41 -2.06
C SER A 87 -12.90 26.08 -2.50
N ARG A 88 -12.72 25.19 -3.50
CA ARG A 88 -11.41 24.73 -4.03
C ARG A 88 -10.51 24.01 -3.03
N ARG A 89 -11.09 23.40 -2.01
CA ARG A 89 -10.39 22.46 -1.13
C ARG A 89 -10.52 21.04 -1.70
N LEU A 90 -9.60 20.15 -1.34
CA LEU A 90 -9.61 18.74 -1.80
C LEU A 90 -10.33 17.80 -0.84
N TRP A 91 -10.91 18.34 0.23
CA TRP A 91 -11.73 17.62 1.21
C TRP A 91 -12.75 18.58 1.85
N ALA A 92 -13.82 18.03 2.38
CA ALA A 92 -14.77 18.72 3.23
C ALA A 92 -14.71 18.17 4.66
N GLU A 93 -15.22 18.93 5.62
CA GLU A 93 -15.39 18.48 7.00
C GLU A 93 -16.82 17.99 7.21
N LEU A 94 -16.97 16.85 7.87
CA LEU A 94 -18.24 16.28 8.27
C LEU A 94 -18.09 15.71 9.69
N ASP A 95 -18.56 16.46 10.67
CA ASP A 95 -18.34 16.15 12.10
C ASP A 95 -16.88 15.90 12.43
N SER A 96 -16.55 14.66 12.86
CA SER A 96 -15.18 14.24 13.16
C SER A 96 -14.45 13.60 11.96
N CYS A 97 -15.06 13.63 10.77
CA CYS A 97 -14.51 13.01 9.56
C CYS A 97 -14.06 14.05 8.54
N ARG A 98 -13.12 13.62 7.68
CA ARG A 98 -12.80 14.29 6.41
C ARG A 98 -13.49 13.53 5.29
N VAL A 99 -14.23 14.23 4.44
CA VAL A 99 -14.90 13.69 3.24
C VAL A 99 -14.03 14.00 2.04
N ILE A 100 -13.57 12.98 1.35
CA ILE A 100 -12.76 13.11 0.13
C ILE A 100 -13.53 12.42 -0.99
N VAL A 101 -13.70 13.09 -2.11
CA VAL A 101 -14.46 12.56 -3.25
C VAL A 101 -13.55 12.37 -4.45
N TYR A 102 -13.65 11.21 -5.08
CA TYR A 102 -12.95 10.89 -6.31
C TYR A 102 -13.94 10.49 -7.40
N PRO A 103 -13.59 10.58 -8.68
CA PRO A 103 -14.34 9.91 -9.74
C PRO A 103 -14.42 8.40 -9.45
N PHE A 104 -15.60 7.80 -9.56
CA PHE A 104 -15.73 6.35 -9.49
C PHE A 104 -15.34 5.75 -10.84
N ILE A 105 -14.30 4.93 -10.85
CA ILE A 105 -13.84 4.19 -12.03
C ILE A 105 -14.21 2.72 -11.79
N PRO A 106 -15.10 2.13 -12.60
CA PRO A 106 -15.36 0.69 -12.53
C PRO A 106 -14.06 -0.07 -12.82
N GLY A 107 -13.91 -1.26 -12.25
CA GLY A 107 -12.72 -2.06 -12.53
C GLY A 107 -12.45 -3.12 -11.47
N ARG A 108 -11.26 -3.70 -11.57
CA ARG A 108 -10.74 -4.72 -10.66
C ARG A 108 -9.31 -4.38 -10.29
N ASP A 109 -8.85 -4.91 -9.17
CA ASP A 109 -7.45 -4.76 -8.80
C ASP A 109 -6.54 -5.81 -9.48
N GLY A 110 -5.24 -5.67 -9.30
CA GLY A 110 -4.24 -6.56 -9.89
C GLY A 110 -4.16 -7.94 -9.24
N TYR A 111 -4.84 -8.21 -8.13
CA TYR A 111 -5.02 -9.57 -7.59
C TYR A 111 -6.17 -10.29 -8.30
N GLU A 112 -7.25 -9.57 -8.60
CA GLU A 112 -8.41 -10.13 -9.28
C GLU A 112 -8.19 -10.28 -10.79
N GLN A 113 -7.34 -9.44 -11.39
CA GLN A 113 -7.08 -9.43 -12.82
C GLN A 113 -5.59 -9.27 -13.12
N ALA A 114 -4.99 -10.24 -13.81
CA ALA A 114 -3.61 -10.14 -14.25
C ALA A 114 -3.43 -9.04 -15.29
N LEU A 115 -2.34 -8.27 -15.18
CA LEU A 115 -1.98 -7.24 -16.13
C LEU A 115 -1.54 -7.85 -17.47
N SER A 116 -2.02 -7.29 -18.57
CA SER A 116 -1.51 -7.55 -19.92
C SER A 116 -0.11 -6.98 -20.11
N GLN A 117 0.58 -7.40 -21.16
CA GLN A 117 1.89 -6.86 -21.53
C GLN A 117 1.88 -5.33 -21.72
N ALA A 118 0.82 -4.79 -22.35
CA ALA A 118 0.67 -3.35 -22.56
C ALA A 118 0.52 -2.61 -21.23
N GLN A 119 -0.25 -3.16 -20.30
CA GLN A 119 -0.45 -2.59 -18.97
C GLN A 119 0.83 -2.65 -18.12
N TRP A 120 1.64 -3.71 -18.21
CA TRP A 120 2.94 -3.77 -17.55
C TRP A 120 3.90 -2.67 -18.07
N ARG A 121 3.92 -2.42 -19.38
CA ARG A 121 4.70 -1.31 -19.95
C ARG A 121 4.19 0.04 -19.50
N GLU A 122 2.87 0.24 -19.49
CA GLU A 122 2.26 1.48 -19.01
C GLU A 122 2.57 1.70 -17.52
N PHE A 123 2.52 0.65 -16.72
CA PHE A 123 2.92 0.71 -15.31
C PHE A 123 4.39 1.14 -15.16
N GLY A 124 5.30 0.58 -15.94
CA GLY A 124 6.71 0.99 -15.95
C GLY A 124 6.90 2.47 -16.32
N ARG A 125 6.22 2.96 -17.37
CA ARG A 125 6.23 4.38 -17.76
C ARG A 125 5.69 5.29 -16.65
N THR A 126 4.58 4.89 -16.06
CA THR A 126 3.94 5.65 -14.97
C THR A 126 4.84 5.76 -13.75
N MET A 127 5.44 4.66 -13.29
CA MET A 127 6.36 4.66 -12.15
C MET A 127 7.61 5.51 -12.46
N LYS A 128 8.13 5.46 -13.68
CA LYS A 128 9.22 6.34 -14.09
C LYS A 128 8.83 7.81 -14.04
N ALA A 129 7.64 8.15 -14.51
CA ALA A 129 7.13 9.53 -14.46
C ALA A 129 6.99 10.02 -13.02
N ILE A 130 6.45 9.20 -12.10
CA ILE A 130 6.34 9.52 -10.68
C ILE A 130 7.73 9.76 -10.07
N HIS A 131 8.70 8.87 -10.31
CA HIS A 131 10.05 8.96 -9.74
C HIS A 131 10.90 10.08 -10.35
N THR A 132 10.47 10.69 -11.44
CA THR A 132 11.18 11.78 -12.11
C THR A 132 10.45 13.12 -12.08
N VAL A 133 9.24 13.17 -11.52
CA VAL A 133 8.47 14.40 -11.40
C VAL A 133 9.22 15.44 -10.56
N ALA A 134 9.22 16.68 -11.00
CA ALA A 134 9.78 17.80 -10.23
C ALA A 134 8.75 18.26 -9.19
N LEU A 135 8.99 17.94 -7.93
CA LEU A 135 8.12 18.37 -6.83
C LEU A 135 8.34 19.83 -6.49
N PRO A 136 7.27 20.63 -6.35
CA PRO A 136 7.36 21.97 -5.75
C PRO A 136 7.92 21.89 -4.32
N PRO A 137 8.67 22.91 -3.84
CA PRO A 137 9.25 22.90 -2.50
C PRO A 137 8.23 22.64 -1.38
N ALA A 138 7.02 23.18 -1.50
CA ALA A 138 5.96 22.97 -0.50
C ALA A 138 5.59 21.49 -0.35
N LEU A 139 5.41 20.76 -1.46
CA LEU A 139 5.13 19.32 -1.44
C LEU A 139 6.35 18.53 -0.97
N SER A 140 7.54 18.83 -1.51
CA SER A 140 8.77 18.12 -1.13
C SER A 140 9.08 18.24 0.36
N ASN A 141 8.76 19.35 1.00
CA ASN A 141 8.97 19.57 2.44
C ASN A 141 7.90 18.88 3.31
N ALA A 142 6.70 18.65 2.77
CA ALA A 142 5.60 17.99 3.47
C ALA A 142 5.68 16.46 3.41
N ILE A 143 6.41 15.91 2.44
CA ILE A 143 6.57 14.45 2.28
C ILE A 143 7.65 13.94 3.24
N PRO A 144 7.37 12.90 4.06
CA PRO A 144 8.38 12.26 4.89
C PRO A 144 9.59 11.77 4.08
N ARG A 145 10.72 11.63 4.74
CA ARG A 145 11.94 11.09 4.12
C ARG A 145 12.32 9.76 4.74
N GLU A 146 12.81 8.86 3.91
CA GLU A 146 13.30 7.55 4.35
C GLU A 146 14.47 7.67 5.32
N THR A 147 14.39 6.97 6.42
CA THR A 147 15.42 6.89 7.47
C THR A 147 15.94 5.47 7.69
N PHE A 148 15.36 4.48 7.03
CA PHE A 148 15.63 3.05 7.22
C PHE A 148 15.39 2.61 8.68
N PRO A 149 14.20 2.88 9.25
CA PRO A 149 13.91 2.67 10.67
C PRO A 149 13.93 1.18 11.04
N SER A 150 14.10 0.88 12.35
CA SER A 150 14.12 -0.49 12.89
C SER A 150 12.78 -0.99 13.41
N GLU A 151 11.77 -0.14 13.43
CA GLU A 151 10.51 -0.34 14.14
C GLU A 151 9.85 -1.70 13.85
N TRP A 152 9.68 -2.06 12.59
CA TRP A 152 9.05 -3.33 12.21
C TRP A 152 9.89 -4.55 12.58
N ARG A 153 11.22 -4.42 12.51
CA ARG A 153 12.17 -5.46 12.94
C ARG A 153 12.06 -5.72 14.45
N GLU A 154 11.99 -4.67 15.23
CA GLU A 154 11.81 -4.73 16.69
C GLU A 154 10.45 -5.35 17.06
N GLN A 155 9.38 -4.99 16.34
CA GLN A 155 8.06 -5.56 16.54
C GLN A 155 8.02 -7.07 16.24
N VAL A 156 8.59 -7.52 15.13
CA VAL A 156 8.64 -8.97 14.81
C VAL A 156 9.42 -9.74 15.89
N LEU A 157 10.54 -9.21 16.37
CA LEU A 157 11.30 -9.84 17.45
C LEU A 157 10.52 -9.86 18.77
N HIS A 158 9.76 -8.80 19.08
CA HIS A 158 8.85 -8.78 20.22
C HIS A 158 7.79 -9.87 20.10
N PHE A 159 7.14 -10.00 18.95
CA PHE A 159 6.16 -11.08 18.71
C PHE A 159 6.80 -12.47 18.77
N GLN A 160 8.04 -12.62 18.30
CA GLN A 160 8.78 -13.88 18.44
C GLN A 160 8.96 -14.27 19.91
N SER A 161 9.34 -13.33 20.77
CA SER A 161 9.44 -13.55 22.21
C SER A 161 8.06 -13.85 22.82
N LEU A 162 7.03 -13.11 22.44
CA LEU A 162 5.67 -13.31 22.94
C LEU A 162 5.15 -14.72 22.69
N VAL A 163 5.36 -15.28 21.47
CA VAL A 163 4.89 -16.64 21.13
C VAL A 163 5.73 -17.73 21.80
N GLU A 164 6.94 -17.43 22.26
CA GLU A 164 7.77 -18.36 23.04
C GLU A 164 7.36 -18.40 24.53
N GLU A 165 6.86 -17.30 25.06
CA GLU A 165 6.50 -17.15 26.48
C GLU A 165 5.02 -17.43 26.74
N LYS A 166 4.13 -17.25 25.77
CA LYS A 166 2.68 -17.31 25.94
C LYS A 166 2.02 -18.39 25.08
N THR A 167 1.07 -19.08 25.67
CA THR A 167 0.17 -20.00 24.95
C THR A 167 -1.10 -19.29 24.54
N PHE A 168 -1.56 -19.51 23.33
CA PHE A 168 -2.76 -18.91 22.76
C PHE A 168 -3.87 -19.97 22.68
N ALA A 169 -5.04 -19.64 23.25
CA ALA A 169 -6.21 -20.53 23.27
C ALA A 169 -7.04 -20.41 21.98
N GLU A 170 -7.01 -19.24 21.33
CA GLU A 170 -7.72 -19.00 20.07
C GLU A 170 -7.03 -19.79 18.92
N PRO A 171 -7.76 -20.57 18.11
CA PRO A 171 -7.17 -21.51 17.16
C PRO A 171 -6.25 -20.88 16.12
N VAL A 172 -6.60 -19.69 15.57
CA VAL A 172 -5.80 -19.02 14.54
C VAL A 172 -4.53 -18.44 15.15
N ALA A 173 -4.63 -17.83 16.33
CA ALA A 173 -3.48 -17.34 17.08
C ALA A 173 -2.52 -18.48 17.46
N ALA A 174 -3.04 -19.63 17.85
CA ALA A 174 -2.24 -20.81 18.14
C ALA A 174 -1.50 -21.34 16.89
N LYS A 175 -2.17 -21.38 15.72
CA LYS A 175 -1.55 -21.75 14.43
C LYS A 175 -0.43 -20.78 14.06
N LEU A 176 -0.66 -19.47 14.20
CA LEU A 176 0.33 -18.45 13.89
C LEU A 176 1.53 -18.55 14.83
N ALA A 177 1.30 -18.70 16.14
CA ALA A 177 2.38 -18.89 17.12
C ALA A 177 3.24 -20.12 16.80
N ALA A 178 2.62 -21.25 16.48
CA ALA A 178 3.33 -22.46 16.06
C ALA A 178 4.15 -22.25 14.77
N CYS A 179 3.58 -21.52 13.79
CA CYS A 179 4.27 -21.18 12.56
C CYS A 179 5.49 -20.28 12.81
N MET A 180 5.36 -19.26 13.68
CA MET A 180 6.49 -18.40 14.08
C MET A 180 7.60 -19.21 14.76
N GLN A 181 7.26 -20.07 15.70
CA GLN A 181 8.21 -20.94 16.40
C GLN A 181 8.96 -21.86 15.42
N ALA A 182 8.22 -22.51 14.49
CA ALA A 182 8.80 -23.39 13.48
C ALA A 182 9.75 -22.64 12.53
N ASN A 183 9.48 -21.36 12.23
CA ASN A 183 10.27 -20.54 11.31
C ASN A 183 11.21 -19.55 12.01
N ARG A 184 11.41 -19.69 13.33
CA ARG A 184 12.22 -18.79 14.16
C ARG A 184 13.55 -18.43 13.53
N GLN A 185 14.31 -19.43 13.08
CA GLN A 185 15.63 -19.20 12.51
C GLN A 185 15.56 -18.35 11.23
N THR A 186 14.62 -18.62 10.36
CA THR A 186 14.38 -17.90 9.11
C THR A 186 14.00 -16.44 9.39
N ILE A 187 13.09 -16.20 10.37
CA ILE A 187 12.68 -14.87 10.80
C ILE A 187 13.88 -14.07 11.32
N HIS A 188 14.66 -14.67 12.24
CA HIS A 188 15.87 -14.01 12.78
C HIS A 188 16.93 -13.73 11.71
N GLN A 189 17.08 -14.60 10.71
CA GLN A 189 17.99 -14.34 9.58
C GLN A 189 17.51 -13.15 8.74
N ALA A 190 16.21 -13.11 8.39
CA ALA A 190 15.64 -12.01 7.62
C ALA A 190 15.78 -10.67 8.36
N VAL A 191 15.46 -10.64 9.67
CA VAL A 191 15.59 -9.43 10.50
C VAL A 191 17.04 -8.96 10.59
N ARG A 192 18.00 -9.85 10.88
CA ARG A 192 19.42 -9.48 10.91
C ARG A 192 19.90 -8.96 9.57
N ARG A 193 19.46 -9.58 8.47
CA ARG A 193 19.88 -9.16 7.14
C ARG A 193 19.32 -7.79 6.78
N ALA A 194 18.04 -7.54 7.04
CA ALA A 194 17.45 -6.22 6.87
C ALA A 194 18.18 -5.14 7.69
N GLU A 195 18.55 -5.46 8.94
CA GLU A 195 19.30 -4.55 9.81
C GLU A 195 20.70 -4.21 9.23
N GLN A 196 21.44 -5.20 8.74
CA GLN A 196 22.74 -4.99 8.10
C GLN A 196 22.61 -4.11 6.85
N LEU A 197 21.64 -4.43 5.98
CA LEU A 197 21.38 -3.67 4.76
C LEU A 197 20.94 -2.24 5.08
N GLY A 198 20.02 -2.06 6.04
CA GLY A 198 19.55 -0.74 6.50
C GLY A 198 20.72 0.15 6.98
N ARG A 199 21.62 -0.38 7.82
CA ARG A 199 22.80 0.35 8.28
C ARG A 199 23.73 0.75 7.12
N LEU A 200 23.95 -0.15 6.16
CA LEU A 200 24.74 0.17 4.96
C LEU A 200 24.07 1.28 4.13
N LEU A 201 22.74 1.24 3.99
CA LEU A 201 21.98 2.23 3.25
C LEU A 201 22.00 3.61 3.92
N GLN A 202 21.94 3.68 5.25
CA GLN A 202 22.05 4.93 6.02
C GLN A 202 23.38 5.65 5.80
N THR A 203 24.49 4.92 5.55
CA THR A 203 25.82 5.52 5.39
C THR A 203 26.13 5.97 3.96
N ARG A 204 25.27 5.63 2.97
CA ARG A 204 25.51 5.93 1.55
C ARG A 204 24.71 7.13 1.09
N SER A 205 25.33 8.05 0.37
CA SER A 205 24.62 9.10 -0.34
C SER A 205 23.79 8.50 -1.47
N ARG A 206 22.47 8.83 -1.50
CA ARG A 206 21.52 8.29 -2.48
C ARG A 206 20.61 9.36 -2.99
N LYS A 207 20.18 9.21 -4.23
CA LYS A 207 19.11 10.03 -4.77
C LYS A 207 17.79 9.51 -4.21
N PHE A 208 17.03 10.35 -3.54
CA PHE A 208 15.66 10.11 -3.15
C PHE A 208 14.74 10.65 -4.22
N VAL A 209 13.70 9.89 -4.51
CA VAL A 209 12.61 10.23 -5.43
C VAL A 209 11.29 10.18 -4.68
N LEU A 210 10.24 10.69 -5.26
CA LEU A 210 8.90 10.47 -4.75
C LEU A 210 8.55 8.99 -4.91
N CYS A 211 8.22 8.32 -3.81
CA CYS A 211 7.71 6.95 -3.80
C CYS A 211 6.26 6.93 -3.29
N HIS A 212 5.48 6.03 -3.85
CA HIS A 212 4.16 5.64 -3.34
C HIS A 212 4.28 4.93 -2.00
N SER A 213 5.30 4.12 -1.86
CA SER A 213 5.73 3.30 -0.72
C SER A 213 4.95 2.00 -0.47
N ASP A 214 3.80 1.83 -1.08
CA ASP A 214 2.98 0.61 -0.95
C ASP A 214 2.48 0.12 -2.33
N ILE A 215 3.40 -0.03 -3.28
CA ILE A 215 3.10 -0.56 -4.62
C ILE A 215 2.96 -2.09 -4.54
N HIS A 216 1.74 -2.57 -4.68
CA HIS A 216 1.39 -3.99 -4.77
C HIS A 216 0.14 -4.18 -5.68
N PRO A 217 -0.22 -5.43 -6.09
CA PRO A 217 -1.34 -5.65 -7.02
C PRO A 217 -2.66 -5.01 -6.61
N GLY A 218 -3.00 -4.98 -5.31
CA GLY A 218 -4.23 -4.37 -4.79
C GLY A 218 -4.30 -2.85 -4.98
N ASN A 219 -3.15 -2.17 -5.16
CA ASN A 219 -3.09 -0.73 -5.41
C ASN A 219 -2.96 -0.38 -6.91
N LEU A 220 -3.10 -1.39 -7.79
CA LEU A 220 -3.28 -1.20 -9.23
C LEU A 220 -4.73 -1.49 -9.62
N HIS A 221 -5.48 -0.44 -9.94
CA HIS A 221 -6.85 -0.55 -10.38
C HIS A 221 -6.92 -0.56 -11.91
N LEU A 222 -7.57 -1.58 -12.48
CA LEU A 222 -7.67 -1.86 -13.91
C LEU A 222 -9.09 -1.56 -14.39
N SER A 223 -9.26 -0.54 -15.23
CA SER A 223 -10.57 -0.22 -15.80
C SER A 223 -10.98 -1.21 -16.90
N PRO A 224 -12.28 -1.32 -17.20
CA PRO A 224 -12.77 -2.17 -18.31
C PRO A 224 -12.18 -1.81 -19.67
N GLU A 225 -11.83 -0.55 -19.89
CA GLU A 225 -11.20 -0.03 -21.11
C GLU A 225 -9.69 -0.36 -21.18
N GLY A 226 -9.15 -1.00 -20.15
CA GLY A 226 -7.75 -1.43 -20.08
C GLY A 226 -6.78 -0.40 -19.54
N ALA A 227 -7.25 0.76 -19.05
CA ALA A 227 -6.40 1.72 -18.37
C ALA A 227 -5.98 1.21 -16.98
N ILE A 228 -4.77 1.56 -16.56
CA ILE A 228 -4.30 1.32 -15.20
C ILE A 228 -4.39 2.60 -14.39
N HIS A 229 -4.68 2.44 -13.10
CA HIS A 229 -4.64 3.53 -12.13
C HIS A 229 -3.90 3.08 -10.88
N ILE A 230 -3.04 3.96 -10.36
CA ILE A 230 -2.36 3.75 -9.08
C ILE A 230 -3.17 4.48 -8.03
N VAL A 231 -3.67 3.72 -7.05
CA VAL A 231 -4.55 4.20 -5.98
C VAL A 231 -3.88 4.09 -4.62
N ASP A 232 -4.50 4.66 -3.59
CA ASP A 232 -4.07 4.60 -2.18
C ASP A 232 -2.74 5.32 -1.89
N TRP A 233 -2.75 6.63 -2.06
CA TRP A 233 -1.63 7.54 -1.79
C TRP A 233 -1.56 7.98 -0.31
N ASP A 234 -1.86 7.07 0.63
CA ASP A 234 -1.93 7.43 2.05
C ASP A 234 -0.56 7.58 2.73
N GLN A 235 0.50 6.99 2.16
CA GLN A 235 1.84 6.96 2.76
C GLN A 235 2.97 7.36 1.81
N PRO A 236 2.88 8.47 1.05
CA PRO A 236 3.94 8.86 0.15
C PRO A 236 5.22 9.21 0.93
N ILE A 237 6.39 8.88 0.34
CA ILE A 237 7.68 9.11 0.98
C ILE A 237 8.73 9.54 -0.05
N LEU A 238 9.71 10.32 0.36
CA LEU A 238 10.93 10.51 -0.40
C LEU A 238 11.93 9.43 -0.02
N ALA A 239 12.23 8.51 -0.93
CA ALA A 239 13.05 7.33 -0.70
C ALA A 239 13.85 6.96 -1.96
N PRO A 240 14.79 6.00 -1.88
CA PRO A 240 15.32 5.32 -3.06
C PRO A 240 14.20 4.69 -3.89
N ALA A 241 14.32 4.75 -5.22
CA ALA A 241 13.33 4.24 -6.16
C ALA A 241 13.02 2.74 -5.96
N GLU A 242 13.98 2.01 -5.42
CA GLU A 242 13.87 0.59 -5.10
C GLU A 242 12.73 0.27 -4.13
N ARG A 243 12.31 1.25 -3.30
CA ARG A 243 11.16 1.09 -2.40
C ARG A 243 9.91 0.69 -3.15
N ASP A 244 9.63 1.33 -4.29
CA ASP A 244 8.42 1.04 -5.08
C ASP A 244 8.61 -0.12 -6.05
N VAL A 245 9.82 -0.31 -6.59
CA VAL A 245 10.04 -1.36 -7.60
C VAL A 245 10.47 -2.70 -6.99
N ALA A 246 10.65 -2.79 -5.68
CA ALA A 246 11.12 -4.01 -5.03
C ALA A 246 10.19 -5.21 -5.25
N LEU A 247 8.87 -5.00 -5.29
CA LEU A 247 7.89 -6.07 -5.50
C LEU A 247 7.77 -6.51 -6.97
N ILE A 248 8.34 -5.76 -7.94
CA ILE A 248 8.39 -6.21 -9.33
C ILE A 248 9.36 -7.40 -9.43
N GLY A 249 8.79 -8.60 -9.60
CA GLY A 249 9.52 -9.87 -9.47
C GLY A 249 9.89 -10.22 -8.02
N GLY A 250 9.31 -9.56 -7.03
CA GLY A 250 9.61 -9.71 -5.60
C GLY A 250 8.44 -10.19 -4.75
N CYS A 251 7.29 -10.48 -5.36
CA CYS A 251 6.17 -11.17 -4.71
C CYS A 251 5.59 -12.22 -5.66
N PRO A 252 4.91 -13.25 -5.16
CA PRO A 252 4.36 -14.35 -5.98
C PRO A 252 3.45 -13.86 -7.10
N ALA A 253 2.58 -12.89 -6.84
CA ALA A 253 1.65 -12.35 -7.85
C ALA A 253 2.38 -11.69 -9.04
N TRP A 254 3.59 -11.18 -8.84
CA TRP A 254 4.41 -10.49 -9.85
C TRP A 254 5.74 -11.19 -10.14
N SER A 255 5.87 -12.47 -9.79
CA SER A 255 7.10 -13.26 -9.97
C SER A 255 7.36 -13.69 -11.43
N ASN A 256 6.42 -13.47 -12.35
CA ASN A 256 6.61 -13.79 -13.77
C ASN A 256 7.76 -12.96 -14.38
N PRO A 257 8.86 -13.59 -14.83
CA PRO A 257 10.01 -12.87 -15.38
C PRO A 257 9.69 -12.05 -16.64
N ALA A 258 8.75 -12.50 -17.45
CA ALA A 258 8.32 -11.75 -18.64
C ALA A 258 7.61 -10.45 -18.24
N ALA A 259 6.74 -10.49 -17.23
CA ALA A 259 6.06 -9.32 -16.69
C ALA A 259 7.05 -8.29 -16.13
N ALA A 260 8.01 -8.73 -15.32
CA ALA A 260 9.08 -7.87 -14.82
C ALA A 260 9.90 -7.25 -15.97
N ASN A 261 10.19 -8.01 -17.05
CA ASN A 261 10.89 -7.47 -18.20
C ASN A 261 10.08 -6.39 -18.91
N TRP A 262 8.77 -6.58 -19.15
CA TRP A 262 7.90 -5.57 -19.78
C TRP A 262 7.83 -4.27 -18.96
N PHE A 263 7.79 -4.39 -17.62
CA PHE A 263 7.86 -3.23 -16.74
C PHE A 263 9.18 -2.49 -16.91
N PHE A 264 10.31 -3.20 -16.82
CA PHE A 264 11.64 -2.59 -16.86
C PHE A 264 12.08 -2.14 -18.25
N GLU A 265 11.46 -2.61 -19.33
CA GLU A 265 11.65 -2.05 -20.69
C GLU A 265 11.34 -0.54 -20.70
N GLU A 266 10.32 -0.11 -19.99
CA GLU A 266 9.88 1.30 -19.94
C GLU A 266 10.43 2.06 -18.73
N TYR A 267 10.44 1.42 -17.58
CA TYR A 267 10.99 2.03 -16.37
C TYR A 267 12.50 2.23 -16.48
N GLY A 268 13.22 1.23 -16.95
CA GLY A 268 14.68 1.15 -16.96
C GLY A 268 15.22 0.40 -15.74
N ARG A 269 16.38 -0.24 -15.90
CA ARG A 269 17.10 -0.93 -14.80
C ARG A 269 18.35 -0.17 -14.34
N ALA A 270 18.77 0.83 -15.13
CA ALA A 270 20.02 1.56 -14.86
C ALA A 270 19.89 2.35 -13.55
N GLY A 271 20.88 2.17 -12.68
CA GLY A 271 20.97 2.88 -11.41
C GLY A 271 20.22 2.26 -10.24
N LEU A 272 19.49 1.14 -10.44
CA LEU A 272 18.92 0.38 -9.32
C LEU A 272 20.04 -0.30 -8.52
N ASP A 273 19.99 -0.13 -7.19
CA ASP A 273 20.95 -0.73 -6.27
C ASP A 273 20.44 -2.08 -5.76
N PRO A 274 21.14 -3.20 -6.04
CA PRO A 274 20.73 -4.51 -5.55
C PRO A 274 20.61 -4.59 -4.02
N LEU A 275 21.44 -3.83 -3.28
CA LEU A 275 21.36 -3.79 -1.81
C LEU A 275 20.07 -3.14 -1.34
N ALA A 276 19.63 -2.06 -2.00
CA ALA A 276 18.37 -1.41 -1.68
C ALA A 276 17.16 -2.27 -2.08
N LEU A 277 17.22 -2.96 -3.23
CA LEU A 277 16.19 -3.92 -3.62
C LEU A 277 16.04 -5.05 -2.59
N ALA A 278 17.17 -5.65 -2.15
CA ALA A 278 17.16 -6.68 -1.14
C ALA A 278 16.59 -6.15 0.19
N TYR A 279 17.06 -4.96 0.64
CA TYR A 279 16.54 -4.32 1.84
C TYR A 279 15.02 -4.19 1.82
N TYR A 280 14.46 -3.58 0.80
CA TYR A 280 13.01 -3.35 0.74
C TYR A 280 12.20 -4.63 0.59
N ARG A 281 12.74 -5.69 -0.01
CA ARG A 281 12.09 -7.01 -0.02
C ARG A 281 12.08 -7.65 1.37
N TYR A 282 13.19 -7.61 2.12
CA TYR A 282 13.21 -8.09 3.51
C TYR A 282 12.31 -7.25 4.41
N GLU A 283 12.35 -5.92 4.28
CA GLU A 283 11.47 -5.03 5.07
C GLU A 283 9.99 -5.29 4.79
N ARG A 284 9.61 -5.58 3.54
CA ARG A 284 8.23 -5.94 3.22
C ARG A 284 7.80 -7.23 3.92
N VAL A 285 8.63 -8.27 3.88
CA VAL A 285 8.38 -9.51 4.63
C VAL A 285 8.21 -9.22 6.12
N ILE A 286 9.13 -8.46 6.70
CA ILE A 286 9.12 -8.13 8.13
C ILE A 286 7.87 -7.32 8.49
N TRP A 287 7.49 -6.36 7.66
CA TRP A 287 6.27 -5.59 7.84
C TRP A 287 5.01 -6.46 7.78
N ASP A 288 4.90 -7.34 6.78
CA ASP A 288 3.79 -8.29 6.66
C ASP A 288 3.69 -9.20 7.90
N LEU A 289 4.83 -9.78 8.34
CA LEU A 289 4.85 -10.61 9.54
C LEU A 289 4.38 -9.84 10.79
N ALA A 290 4.85 -8.60 11.00
CA ALA A 290 4.43 -7.77 12.12
C ALA A 290 2.94 -7.42 12.07
N ALA A 291 2.44 -7.02 10.90
CA ALA A 291 1.04 -6.63 10.70
C ALA A 291 0.08 -7.79 11.00
N PHE A 292 0.37 -8.99 10.47
CA PHE A 292 -0.44 -10.17 10.77
C PHE A 292 -0.33 -10.63 12.23
N CYS A 293 0.84 -10.48 12.87
CA CYS A 293 0.98 -10.73 14.30
C CYS A 293 0.11 -9.76 15.13
N GLN A 294 0.11 -8.47 14.80
CA GLN A 294 -0.76 -7.49 15.46
C GLN A 294 -2.23 -7.86 15.30
N GLN A 295 -2.65 -8.16 14.09
CA GLN A 295 -4.04 -8.53 13.78
C GLN A 295 -4.49 -9.80 14.50
N ILE A 296 -3.63 -10.81 14.61
CA ILE A 296 -4.02 -12.15 15.06
C ILE A 296 -3.69 -12.40 16.54
N LEU A 297 -2.55 -11.90 17.05
CA LEU A 297 -2.13 -12.17 18.43
C LEU A 297 -2.65 -11.16 19.45
N LEU A 298 -2.99 -9.92 19.01
CA LEU A 298 -3.41 -8.84 19.90
C LEU A 298 -4.92 -8.61 19.93
N THR A 299 -5.68 -9.19 19.02
CA THR A 299 -7.15 -9.05 18.97
C THR A 299 -7.81 -10.38 18.70
N ASP A 300 -9.03 -10.56 19.22
CA ASP A 300 -9.88 -11.72 18.93
C ASP A 300 -10.94 -11.41 17.85
N ALA A 301 -10.93 -10.17 17.33
CA ALA A 301 -11.85 -9.72 16.28
C ALA A 301 -11.39 -10.14 14.88
N GLY A 302 -12.32 -10.31 13.92
CA GLY A 302 -12.02 -10.46 12.51
C GLY A 302 -12.44 -11.79 11.84
N GLY A 303 -12.92 -12.76 12.56
CA GLY A 303 -13.54 -13.98 11.97
C GLY A 303 -12.73 -14.61 10.81
N GLN A 304 -13.31 -14.65 9.61
CA GLN A 304 -12.66 -15.18 8.41
C GLN A 304 -11.41 -14.41 7.97
N ASP A 305 -11.34 -13.11 8.26
CA ASP A 305 -10.19 -12.28 7.91
C ASP A 305 -8.93 -12.71 8.67
N ARG A 306 -9.09 -13.33 9.87
CA ARG A 306 -7.98 -13.91 10.66
C ARG A 306 -7.39 -15.14 10.01
N GLU A 307 -8.23 -16.08 9.54
CA GLU A 307 -7.77 -17.28 8.81
C GLU A 307 -7.04 -16.88 7.52
N GLN A 308 -7.57 -15.90 6.79
CA GLN A 308 -6.91 -15.38 5.59
C GLN A 308 -5.58 -14.71 5.93
N GLY A 309 -5.54 -13.90 7.00
CA GLY A 309 -4.31 -13.28 7.50
C GLY A 309 -3.24 -14.31 7.88
N TYR A 310 -3.65 -15.41 8.52
CA TYR A 310 -2.75 -16.53 8.79
C TYR A 310 -2.22 -17.18 7.50
N CYS A 311 -3.06 -17.35 6.47
CA CYS A 311 -2.62 -17.89 5.19
C CYS A 311 -1.56 -16.98 4.53
N TYR A 312 -1.74 -15.68 4.56
CA TYR A 312 -0.76 -14.73 4.05
C TYR A 312 0.53 -14.73 4.88
N PHE A 313 0.42 -14.76 6.21
CA PHE A 313 1.56 -14.90 7.11
C PHE A 313 2.40 -16.14 6.78
N ALA A 314 1.74 -17.31 6.75
CA ALA A 314 2.40 -18.60 6.47
C ALA A 314 2.96 -18.67 5.05
N GLY A 315 2.31 -18.00 4.10
CA GLY A 315 2.72 -17.90 2.71
C GLY A 315 4.16 -17.38 2.55
N ASN A 316 4.60 -16.44 3.38
CA ASN A 316 5.97 -15.89 3.33
C ASN A 316 7.07 -16.94 3.40
N PHE A 317 6.79 -18.10 4.02
CA PHE A 317 7.75 -19.19 4.25
C PHE A 317 7.69 -20.31 3.20
N LEU A 318 6.77 -20.23 2.24
CA LEU A 318 6.65 -21.23 1.19
C LEU A 318 7.82 -21.13 0.19
N PRO A 319 8.27 -22.27 -0.38
CA PRO A 319 9.31 -22.24 -1.40
C PRO A 319 8.97 -21.34 -2.60
N GLY A 320 9.90 -20.45 -2.97
CA GLY A 320 9.73 -19.51 -4.08
C GLY A 320 8.86 -18.30 -3.75
N HIS A 321 8.45 -18.12 -2.49
CA HIS A 321 7.67 -16.96 -2.03
C HIS A 321 8.58 -15.83 -1.48
N GLU A 322 8.00 -14.88 -0.73
CA GLU A 322 8.59 -13.59 -0.41
C GLU A 322 10.00 -13.67 0.18
N ILE A 323 10.24 -14.58 1.14
CA ILE A 323 11.58 -14.75 1.76
C ILE A 323 12.61 -15.24 0.75
N ASP A 324 12.25 -16.25 -0.07
CA ASP A 324 13.13 -16.75 -1.10
C ASP A 324 13.38 -15.72 -2.20
N LEU A 325 12.35 -14.95 -2.57
CA LEU A 325 12.47 -13.85 -3.52
C LEU A 325 13.34 -12.69 -2.98
N ALA A 326 13.30 -12.43 -1.67
CA ALA A 326 14.20 -11.46 -1.04
C ALA A 326 15.65 -11.94 -1.08
N ARG A 327 15.91 -13.22 -0.75
CA ARG A 327 17.25 -13.84 -0.83
C ARG A 327 17.80 -13.86 -2.24
N ALA A 328 16.96 -14.11 -3.25
CA ALA A 328 17.39 -14.23 -4.65
C ALA A 328 17.98 -12.94 -5.24
N VAL A 329 17.64 -11.76 -4.70
CA VAL A 329 18.21 -10.47 -5.14
C VAL A 329 19.28 -9.94 -4.21
N ASP A 330 19.47 -10.55 -3.06
CA ASP A 330 20.54 -10.17 -2.13
C ASP A 330 21.89 -10.57 -2.71
N PRO A 331 22.81 -9.63 -2.98
CA PRO A 331 24.10 -9.95 -3.54
C PRO A 331 25.02 -10.72 -2.57
N PHE A 332 24.65 -10.77 -1.27
CA PHE A 332 25.43 -11.45 -0.22
C PHE A 332 24.50 -12.10 0.82
N PRO A 333 23.66 -13.07 0.43
CA PRO A 333 22.59 -13.61 1.31
C PRO A 333 23.14 -14.34 2.55
N ASP A 334 24.37 -14.85 2.50
CA ASP A 334 24.99 -15.65 3.57
C ASP A 334 25.97 -14.86 4.46
N SER A 335 26.02 -13.52 4.31
CA SER A 335 26.96 -12.65 5.03
C SER A 335 26.42 -12.08 6.34
#